data_649cb28d4e5f6452d2e689a1c19d4d21
#
_entry.id   649cb28d4e5f6452d2e689a1c19d4d21
#
_cell.length_a   1.000
_cell.length_b   1.000
_cell.length_c   1.000
_cell.angle_alpha   90.00
_cell.angle_beta   90.00
_cell.angle_gamma   90.00
#
_symmetry.space_group_name_H-M   'P 1'
#
loop_
_entity.id
_entity.type
_entity.pdbx_description
1 polymer ?
#
loop_
_entity_poly.entity_id
_entity_poly.type
_entity_poly.pdbx_seq_one_letter_code
_entity_poly.pdbx_strand_id
1 'polypeptide(L)'
;YGLSEDEMSQMLYDSMKHAKDDMTLRLLAESRVEAGRAVGAVKAALEIDGDLLTDDDRKAIDAIVAETEAAVAGEDRDAISAAVEKLEEGTRDFAEKRMDRGIRAALRGVEVERLDQATRDRGEQDETQKKAEAGD
;
A
#
# COMPACT_ATOMS: atom_id res chain seq x y z
N TYR A 1 45.90 27.40 -28.80
CA TYR A 1 44.54 27.71 -28.42
C TYR A 1 43.73 26.47 -28.23
N GLY A 2 43.47 26.11 -27.11
CA GLY A 2 42.67 24.96 -26.81
C GLY A 2 43.22 24.16 -25.65
N LEU A 3 42.45 23.23 -25.22
CA LEU A 3 42.77 22.39 -24.12
C LEU A 3 43.77 21.33 -24.56
N SER A 4 44.75 20.98 -23.71
CA SER A 4 45.61 19.83 -23.96
C SER A 4 44.80 18.53 -23.88
N GLU A 5 45.34 17.43 -24.38
CA GLU A 5 44.72 16.12 -24.28
C GLU A 5 44.48 15.73 -22.82
N ASP A 6 45.46 16.03 -21.93
CA ASP A 6 45.33 15.76 -20.51
C ASP A 6 44.22 16.57 -19.86
N GLU A 7 44.08 17.86 -20.23
CA GLU A 7 42.98 18.73 -19.71
C GLU A 7 41.63 18.24 -20.23
N MET A 8 41.52 17.85 -21.49
CA MET A 8 40.28 17.29 -22.05
C MET A 8 39.90 15.98 -21.38
N SER A 9 40.87 15.11 -21.15
CA SER A 9 40.67 13.84 -20.45
C SER A 9 40.18 14.07 -18.99
N GLN A 10 40.81 15.05 -18.31
CA GLN A 10 40.39 15.40 -16.95
C GLN A 10 38.98 15.99 -16.89
N MET A 11 38.63 16.88 -17.83
CA MET A 11 37.28 17.44 -17.93
C MET A 11 36.23 16.38 -18.19
N LEU A 12 36.54 15.42 -19.10
CA LEU A 12 35.65 14.31 -19.40
C LEU A 12 35.48 13.40 -18.18
N TYR A 13 36.55 13.07 -17.49
CA TYR A 13 36.51 12.29 -16.26
C TYR A 13 35.64 12.96 -15.19
N ASP A 14 35.85 14.25 -14.96
CA ASP A 14 35.06 15.01 -13.99
C ASP A 14 33.57 15.06 -14.37
N SER A 15 33.26 15.26 -15.66
CA SER A 15 31.88 15.21 -16.14
C SER A 15 31.22 13.86 -15.92
N MET A 16 31.92 12.77 -16.20
CA MET A 16 31.42 11.41 -15.99
C MET A 16 31.20 11.11 -14.51
N LYS A 17 32.13 11.56 -13.66
CA LYS A 17 32.02 11.41 -12.21
C LYS A 17 30.81 12.18 -11.66
N HIS A 18 30.62 13.41 -12.08
CA HIS A 18 29.45 14.21 -11.68
C HIS A 18 28.12 13.57 -12.11
N ALA A 19 28.07 13.07 -13.35
CA ALA A 19 26.88 12.38 -13.86
C ALA A 19 26.58 11.12 -13.05
N LYS A 20 27.60 10.38 -12.66
CA LYS A 20 27.45 9.17 -11.83
C LYS A 20 26.99 9.51 -10.41
N ASP A 21 27.55 10.54 -9.81
CA ASP A 21 27.17 11.01 -8.48
C ASP A 21 25.72 11.50 -8.47
N ASP A 22 25.33 12.27 -9.47
CA ASP A 22 23.95 12.75 -9.65
C ASP A 22 22.96 11.59 -9.81
N MET A 23 23.31 10.59 -10.60
CA MET A 23 22.50 9.38 -10.79
C MET A 23 22.33 8.63 -9.46
N THR A 24 23.41 8.46 -8.71
CA THR A 24 23.40 7.79 -7.41
C THR A 24 22.47 8.50 -6.43
N LEU A 25 22.55 9.84 -6.35
CA LEU A 25 21.68 10.65 -5.51
C LEU A 25 20.22 10.54 -5.93
N ARG A 26 19.95 10.54 -7.23
CA ARG A 26 18.59 10.39 -7.77
C ARG A 26 17.99 9.03 -7.41
N LEU A 27 18.75 7.97 -7.62
CA LEU A 27 18.30 6.61 -7.30
C LEU A 27 18.07 6.42 -5.80
N LEU A 28 18.89 7.03 -4.96
CA LEU A 28 18.69 7.03 -3.52
C LEU A 28 17.39 7.76 -3.14
N ALA A 29 17.17 8.95 -3.71
CA ALA A 29 15.94 9.71 -3.48
C ALA A 29 14.69 8.94 -3.91
N GLU A 30 14.72 8.27 -5.06
CA GLU A 30 13.62 7.42 -5.54
C GLU A 30 13.37 6.25 -4.60
N SER A 31 14.43 5.59 -4.12
CA SER A 31 14.33 4.48 -3.16
C SER A 31 13.69 4.93 -1.84
N ARG A 32 14.06 6.11 -1.36
CA ARG A 32 13.48 6.70 -0.14
C ARG A 32 11.99 7.01 -0.30
N VAL A 33 11.60 7.56 -1.44
CA VAL A 33 10.19 7.86 -1.74
C VAL A 33 9.37 6.57 -1.79
N GLU A 34 9.85 5.56 -2.48
CA GLU A 34 9.19 4.26 -2.60
C GLU A 34 9.03 3.57 -1.24
N ALA A 35 10.10 3.54 -0.45
CA ALA A 35 10.06 2.98 0.91
C ALA A 35 9.12 3.77 1.82
N GLY A 36 9.11 5.09 1.71
CA GLY A 36 8.19 5.96 2.45
C GLY A 36 6.74 5.70 2.14
N ARG A 37 6.42 5.41 0.87
CA ARG A 37 5.06 5.01 0.44
C ARG A 37 4.66 3.67 1.05
N ALA A 38 5.56 2.71 1.04
CA ALA A 38 5.31 1.38 1.63
C ALA A 38 5.05 1.49 3.13
N VAL A 39 5.87 2.24 3.86
CA VAL A 39 5.69 2.50 5.29
C VAL A 39 4.36 3.21 5.56
N GLY A 40 4.06 4.25 4.78
CA GLY A 40 2.81 5.02 4.91
C GLY A 40 1.58 4.14 4.69
N ALA A 41 1.60 3.25 3.70
CA ALA A 41 0.52 2.31 3.44
C ALA A 41 0.31 1.34 4.60
N VAL A 42 1.39 0.81 5.18
CA VAL A 42 1.31 -0.09 6.34
C VAL A 42 0.76 0.64 7.56
N LYS A 43 1.24 1.84 7.85
CA LYS A 43 0.73 2.66 8.97
C LYS A 43 -0.76 2.96 8.83
N ALA A 44 -1.20 3.34 7.64
CA ALA A 44 -2.62 3.59 7.36
C ALA A 44 -3.45 2.31 7.54
N ALA A 45 -2.96 1.18 7.07
CA ALA A 45 -3.60 -0.11 7.25
C ALA A 45 -3.74 -0.50 8.73
N LEU A 46 -2.72 -0.22 9.53
CA LEU A 46 -2.73 -0.48 10.97
C LEU A 46 -3.75 0.38 11.72
N GLU A 47 -3.97 1.61 11.28
CA GLU A 47 -5.00 2.48 11.87
C GLU A 47 -6.41 1.96 11.59
N ILE A 48 -6.66 1.46 10.39
CA ILE A 48 -7.99 1.02 9.97
C ILE A 48 -8.30 -0.39 10.48
N ASP A 49 -7.37 -1.33 10.30
CA ASP A 49 -7.59 -2.76 10.50
C ASP A 49 -6.63 -3.38 11.54
N GLY A 50 -5.99 -2.59 12.37
CA GLY A 50 -5.05 -3.08 13.38
C GLY A 50 -5.67 -4.06 14.39
N ASP A 51 -6.99 -4.03 14.55
CA ASP A 51 -7.74 -4.96 15.40
C ASP A 51 -7.70 -6.41 14.91
N LEU A 52 -7.35 -6.64 13.63
CA LEU A 52 -7.15 -7.97 13.06
C LEU A 52 -5.89 -8.66 13.56
N LEU A 53 -4.97 -7.92 14.16
CA LEU A 53 -3.68 -8.41 14.62
C LEU A 53 -3.71 -8.73 16.11
N THR A 54 -2.98 -9.80 16.49
CA THR A 54 -2.64 -10.05 17.89
C THR A 54 -1.60 -8.99 18.34
N ASP A 55 -1.44 -8.83 19.65
CA ASP A 55 -0.43 -7.92 20.20
C ASP A 55 0.99 -8.28 19.73
N ASP A 56 1.30 -9.57 19.64
CA ASP A 56 2.60 -10.04 19.16
C ASP A 56 2.80 -9.74 17.68
N ASP A 57 1.80 -9.95 16.85
CA ASP A 57 1.85 -9.64 15.43
C ASP A 57 2.01 -8.14 15.20
N ARG A 58 1.29 -7.32 15.97
CA ARG A 58 1.39 -5.88 15.92
C ARG A 58 2.80 -5.40 16.27
N LYS A 59 3.38 -5.94 17.33
CA LYS A 59 4.76 -5.63 17.74
C LYS A 59 5.77 -6.00 16.67
N ALA A 60 5.59 -7.17 16.04
CA ALA A 60 6.47 -7.62 14.95
C ALA A 60 6.41 -6.66 13.76
N ILE A 61 5.24 -6.23 13.36
CA ILE A 61 5.07 -5.26 12.25
C ILE A 61 5.65 -3.89 12.64
N ASP A 62 5.37 -3.39 13.82
CA ASP A 62 5.91 -2.12 14.31
C ASP A 62 7.45 -2.13 14.30
N ALA A 63 8.07 -3.25 14.67
CA ALA A 63 9.52 -3.41 14.64
C ALA A 63 10.08 -3.35 13.21
N ILE A 64 9.41 -3.99 12.24
CA ILE A 64 9.81 -3.96 10.83
C ILE A 64 9.62 -2.56 10.24
N VAL A 65 8.55 -1.86 10.59
CA VAL A 65 8.32 -0.47 10.20
C VAL A 65 9.46 0.42 10.70
N ALA A 66 9.84 0.27 11.97
CA ALA A 66 10.94 1.03 12.55
C ALA A 66 12.28 0.75 11.87
N GLU A 67 12.56 -0.52 11.54
CA GLU A 67 13.76 -0.91 10.78
C GLU A 67 13.77 -0.28 9.39
N THR A 68 12.63 -0.23 8.71
CA THR A 68 12.49 0.37 7.39
C THR A 68 12.71 1.89 7.45
N GLU A 69 12.13 2.55 8.44
CA GLU A 69 12.34 3.99 8.66
C GLU A 69 13.81 4.31 8.95
N ALA A 70 14.48 3.48 9.72
CA ALA A 70 15.92 3.62 9.98
C ALA A 70 16.77 3.47 8.71
N ALA A 71 16.43 2.50 7.85
CA ALA A 71 17.09 2.31 6.56
C ALA A 71 16.89 3.53 5.64
N VAL A 72 15.69 4.10 5.61
CA VAL A 72 15.36 5.31 4.81
C VAL A 72 16.18 6.51 5.26
N ALA A 73 16.47 6.63 6.55
CA ALA A 73 17.32 7.69 7.10
C ALA A 73 18.78 7.54 6.70
N GLY A 74 19.22 6.34 6.30
CA GLY A 74 20.57 6.07 5.83
C GLY A 74 20.75 6.36 4.33
N GLU A 75 21.93 6.05 3.83
CA GLU A 75 22.34 6.31 2.44
C GLU A 75 22.54 5.03 1.60
N ASP A 76 22.28 3.87 2.19
CA ASP A 76 22.47 2.57 1.54
C ASP A 76 21.18 2.10 0.86
N ARG A 77 21.15 2.15 -0.48
CA ARG A 77 20.02 1.71 -1.29
C ARG A 77 19.70 0.22 -1.11
N ASP A 78 20.73 -0.61 -0.99
CA ASP A 78 20.54 -2.05 -0.80
C ASP A 78 19.87 -2.34 0.55
N ALA A 79 20.26 -1.60 1.58
CA ALA A 79 19.62 -1.68 2.89
C ALA A 79 18.14 -1.25 2.84
N ILE A 80 17.85 -0.19 2.09
CA ILE A 80 16.46 0.28 1.89
C ILE A 80 15.63 -0.79 1.17
N SER A 81 16.17 -1.35 0.09
CA SER A 81 15.48 -2.41 -0.67
C SER A 81 15.21 -3.65 0.16
N ALA A 82 16.21 -4.10 0.93
CA ALA A 82 16.07 -5.25 1.82
C ALA A 82 15.03 -5.00 2.92
N ALA A 83 14.99 -3.80 3.47
CA ALA A 83 14.01 -3.41 4.49
C ALA A 83 12.58 -3.40 3.91
N VAL A 84 12.39 -2.90 2.69
CA VAL A 84 11.08 -2.90 2.00
C VAL A 84 10.61 -4.32 1.74
N GLU A 85 11.48 -5.20 1.25
CA GLU A 85 11.15 -6.62 1.04
C GLU A 85 10.72 -7.30 2.34
N LYS A 86 11.43 -7.03 3.43
CA LYS A 86 11.11 -7.55 4.76
C LYS A 86 9.76 -7.03 5.25
N LEU A 87 9.47 -5.76 4.98
CA LEU A 87 8.19 -5.13 5.32
C LEU A 87 7.04 -5.77 4.53
N GLU A 88 7.20 -5.97 3.24
CA GLU A 88 6.20 -6.62 2.38
C GLU A 88 5.93 -8.05 2.83
N GLU A 89 6.97 -8.82 3.11
CA GLU A 89 6.83 -10.20 3.57
C GLU A 89 6.22 -10.27 4.97
N GLY A 90 6.64 -9.41 5.88
CA GLY A 90 6.13 -9.38 7.25
C GLY A 90 4.69 -8.89 7.38
N THR A 91 4.16 -8.21 6.37
CA THR A 91 2.78 -7.71 6.34
C THR A 91 1.84 -8.52 5.43
N ARG A 92 2.33 -9.58 4.82
CA ARG A 92 1.55 -10.40 3.88
C ARG A 92 0.31 -11.02 4.54
N ASP A 93 0.47 -11.65 5.69
CA ASP A 93 -0.65 -12.26 6.42
C ASP A 93 -1.68 -11.21 6.86
N PHE A 94 -1.20 -10.05 7.26
CA PHE A 94 -2.06 -8.92 7.58
C PHE A 94 -2.87 -8.44 6.37
N ALA A 95 -2.23 -8.34 5.21
CA ALA A 95 -2.90 -7.98 3.96
C ALA A 95 -3.98 -9.00 3.58
N GLU A 96 -3.74 -10.29 3.77
CA GLU A 96 -4.72 -11.34 3.53
C GLU A 96 -5.93 -11.20 4.46
N LYS A 97 -5.71 -10.96 5.73
CA LYS A 97 -6.78 -10.73 6.71
C LYS A 97 -7.63 -9.50 6.36
N ARG A 98 -7.00 -8.44 5.89
CA ARG A 98 -7.69 -7.23 5.43
C ARG A 98 -8.54 -7.51 4.20
N MET A 99 -8.00 -8.26 3.24
CA MET A 99 -8.72 -8.67 2.04
C MET A 99 -9.95 -9.51 2.40
N ASP A 100 -9.80 -10.50 3.26
CA ASP A 100 -10.91 -11.33 3.75
C ASP A 100 -11.99 -10.49 4.42
N ARG A 101 -11.60 -9.53 5.26
CA ARG A 101 -12.55 -8.59 5.90
C ARG A 101 -13.32 -7.79 4.85
N GLY A 102 -12.64 -7.27 3.84
CA GLY A 102 -13.25 -6.50 2.75
C GLY A 102 -14.23 -7.33 1.93
N ILE A 103 -13.87 -8.56 1.59
CA ILE A 103 -14.73 -9.49 0.86
C ILE A 103 -15.98 -9.83 1.68
N ARG A 104 -15.83 -10.15 2.95
CA ARG A 104 -16.96 -10.45 3.85
C ARG A 104 -17.90 -9.26 4.00
N ALA A 105 -17.37 -8.05 4.12
CA ALA A 105 -18.17 -6.83 4.19
C ALA A 105 -18.95 -6.60 2.89
N ALA A 106 -18.33 -6.81 1.74
CA ALA A 106 -18.97 -6.69 0.43
C ALA A 106 -20.09 -7.71 0.26
N LEU A 107 -19.85 -8.98 0.65
CA LEU A 107 -20.86 -10.04 0.60
C LEU A 107 -22.06 -9.76 1.50
N ARG A 108 -21.83 -9.24 2.70
CA ARG A 108 -22.91 -8.82 3.60
C ARG A 108 -23.74 -7.68 3.01
N GLY A 109 -23.09 -6.71 2.37
CA GLY A 109 -23.78 -5.62 1.66
C GLY A 109 -24.67 -6.14 0.56
N VAL A 110 -24.22 -7.11 -0.22
CA VAL A 110 -25.03 -7.78 -1.27
C VAL A 110 -26.20 -8.54 -0.67
N GLU A 111 -26.02 -9.27 0.41
CA GLU A 111 -27.11 -9.99 1.10
C GLU A 111 -28.18 -9.03 1.63
N VAL A 112 -27.78 -7.94 2.25
CA VAL A 112 -28.70 -6.90 2.77
C VAL A 112 -29.50 -6.29 1.61
N GLU A 113 -28.87 -5.95 0.50
CA GLU A 113 -29.56 -5.46 -0.70
C GLU A 113 -30.56 -6.46 -1.26
N ARG A 114 -30.20 -7.74 -1.31
CA ARG A 114 -31.11 -8.81 -1.74
C ARG A 114 -32.30 -8.96 -0.83
N LEU A 115 -32.10 -8.90 0.47
CA LEU A 115 -33.17 -8.95 1.46
C LEU A 115 -34.11 -7.75 1.35
N ASP A 116 -33.58 -6.55 1.20
CA ASP A 116 -34.35 -5.34 1.00
C ASP A 116 -35.18 -5.42 -0.29
N GLN A 117 -34.59 -5.91 -1.38
CA GLN A 117 -35.27 -6.08 -2.65
C GLN A 117 -36.40 -7.12 -2.52
N ALA A 118 -36.14 -8.25 -1.88
CA ALA A 118 -37.15 -9.29 -1.65
C ALA A 118 -38.30 -8.77 -0.77
N THR A 119 -38.02 -7.95 0.22
CA THR A 119 -39.03 -7.34 1.09
C THR A 119 -39.89 -6.33 0.32
N ARG A 120 -39.27 -5.52 -0.55
CA ARG A 120 -40.02 -4.59 -1.44
C ARG A 120 -40.91 -5.34 -2.41
N ASP A 121 -40.39 -6.38 -3.06
CA ASP A 121 -41.17 -7.19 -4.02
C ASP A 121 -42.36 -7.85 -3.33
N ARG A 122 -42.24 -8.35 -2.13
CA ARG A 122 -43.34 -8.88 -1.33
C ARG A 122 -44.37 -7.80 -0.99
N GLY A 123 -43.94 -6.62 -0.59
CA GLY A 123 -44.81 -5.50 -0.30
C GLY A 123 -45.64 -5.08 -1.51
N GLU A 124 -45.03 -5.01 -2.68
CA GLU A 124 -45.71 -4.71 -3.95
C GLU A 124 -46.72 -5.77 -4.34
N GLN A 125 -46.38 -7.05 -4.15
CA GLN A 125 -47.31 -8.18 -4.44
C GLN A 125 -48.50 -8.15 -3.50
N ASP A 126 -48.32 -7.90 -2.23
CA ASP A 126 -49.41 -7.82 -1.24
C ASP A 126 -50.36 -6.62 -1.51
N GLU A 127 -49.84 -5.48 -1.91
CA GLU A 127 -50.65 -4.32 -2.29
C GLU A 127 -51.45 -4.58 -3.56
N THR A 128 -50.84 -5.23 -4.57
CA THR A 128 -51.49 -5.61 -5.82
C THR A 128 -52.61 -6.60 -5.55
N GLN A 129 -52.37 -7.59 -4.68
CA GLN A 129 -53.35 -8.59 -4.29
C GLN A 129 -54.55 -7.98 -3.51
N LYS A 130 -54.31 -7.03 -2.58
CA LYS A 130 -55.33 -6.29 -1.89
C LYS A 130 -56.20 -5.46 -2.82
N LYS A 131 -55.62 -4.81 -3.82
CA LYS A 131 -56.33 -4.02 -4.84
C LYS A 131 -57.21 -4.92 -5.74
N ALA A 132 -56.72 -6.14 -6.09
CA ALA A 132 -57.50 -7.10 -6.87
C ALA A 132 -58.71 -7.63 -6.08
N GLU A 133 -58.56 -7.88 -4.77
CA GLU A 133 -59.66 -8.34 -3.91
C GLU A 133 -60.68 -7.22 -3.60
N ALA A 134 -60.25 -5.95 -3.58
CA ALA A 134 -61.13 -4.82 -3.35
C ALA A 134 -61.90 -4.35 -4.59
N GLY A 135 -61.57 -4.85 -5.78
CA GLY A 135 -62.21 -4.48 -7.04
C GLY A 135 -63.45 -5.33 -7.44
N ASP A 136 -63.82 -6.30 -6.61
CA ASP A 136 -65.06 -7.10 -6.77
C ASP A 136 -66.12 -6.53 -5.80
#